data_c5205766d7b1450b5bf1e77e6c89b46a
#
_entry.id   c5205766d7b1450b5bf1e77e6c89b46a
#
_cell.length_a   1.000
_cell.length_b   1.000
_cell.length_c   1.000
_cell.angle_alpha   90.00
_cell.angle_beta   90.00
_cell.angle_gamma   90.00
#
_symmetry.space_group_name_H-M   'P 1'
#
loop_
_entity.id
_entity.type
_entity.pdbx_description
1 polymer ?
#
loop_
_entity_poly.entity_id
_entity_poly.type
_entity_poly.pdbx_seq_one_letter_code
_entity_poly.pdbx_strand_id
1 'polypeptide(L)'
;MGNGSLLLGFILIIPVIVLGALWSGRVTYKSQTRLQNSIARLTARLAEKVEHVEIIKAYNKTEDEIADGDGFIDEMKAAQKKTTMAAAFNQLIANILYAVPTLIIMTAGAILLLGGDITTAQFIAYFGLGATYQKYIADHLTLWVLGKKAQGATLRISEILTLNEDSGGEQKAGRPDDLRFEHVSFSRGGTKTLSDVSFTVKNGSKFAIVGGSGAGKSTLLNLIEQFYRPEQGRITLGGVDIREFEISSYRNLFSYLPQNAPGFDGTVRDFLCYGSGTPHSDEELNKFLKEVDMLEAVELNGGLDYEVGPGASKLSGGQRQRLAVARMLLAGTKMVLADEATSALDYEGSGRIAALIDRYAAGKTRIIVAHDLSTVQDADTILVLNKGRVMGCGSHEELKNCCSEYRSLLSAGEGAKQ
;
A
#
# COMPACT_ATOMS: atom_id res chain seq x y z
N MET A 1 -43.81 27.97 47.51
CA MET A 1 -42.41 27.57 47.87
C MET A 1 -42.06 26.13 47.42
N GLY A 2 -43.04 25.28 47.03
CA GLY A 2 -42.77 23.86 46.65
C GLY A 2 -42.03 23.58 45.33
N ASN A 3 -42.02 24.51 44.40
CA ASN A 3 -41.48 24.28 43.06
C ASN A 3 -39.92 24.29 42.97
N GLY A 4 -39.23 24.89 43.97
CA GLY A 4 -37.77 24.94 43.96
C GLY A 4 -37.08 23.64 44.39
N SER A 5 -37.69 22.87 45.29
CA SER A 5 -37.11 21.62 45.80
C SER A 5 -37.09 20.50 44.76
N LEU A 6 -38.13 20.41 43.91
CA LEU A 6 -38.16 19.45 42.78
C LEU A 6 -37.12 19.80 41.74
N LEU A 7 -36.96 21.09 41.43
CA LEU A 7 -35.96 21.59 40.48
C LEU A 7 -34.52 21.33 40.95
N LEU A 8 -34.26 21.51 42.25
CA LEU A 8 -32.96 21.21 42.88
C LEU A 8 -32.64 19.69 42.82
N GLY A 9 -33.64 18.83 43.03
CA GLY A 9 -33.47 17.38 42.88
C GLY A 9 -33.06 16.98 41.45
N PHE A 10 -33.66 17.61 40.45
CA PHE A 10 -33.28 17.37 39.03
C PHE A 10 -31.85 17.84 38.73
N ILE A 11 -31.44 19.00 39.21
CA ILE A 11 -30.10 19.55 38.97
C ILE A 11 -29.02 18.65 39.59
N LEU A 12 -29.25 18.05 40.73
CA LEU A 12 -28.32 17.15 41.44
C LEU A 12 -28.12 15.79 40.72
N ILE A 13 -29.13 15.31 40.00
CA ILE A 13 -29.04 14.03 39.27
C ILE A 13 -28.22 14.14 37.95
N ILE A 14 -28.26 15.31 37.31
CA ILE A 14 -27.55 15.51 36.02
C ILE A 14 -26.07 15.15 36.08
N PRO A 15 -25.26 15.63 37.07
CA PRO A 15 -23.85 15.27 37.16
C PRO A 15 -23.62 13.75 37.29
N VAL A 16 -24.47 13.04 38.02
CA VAL A 16 -24.37 11.59 38.22
C VAL A 16 -24.61 10.86 36.90
N ILE A 17 -25.62 11.28 36.14
CA ILE A 17 -25.91 10.74 34.80
C ILE A 17 -24.74 10.98 33.85
N VAL A 18 -24.21 12.20 33.82
CA VAL A 18 -23.09 12.58 32.94
C VAL A 18 -21.83 11.78 33.27
N LEU A 19 -21.47 11.66 34.55
CA LEU A 19 -20.30 10.89 34.99
C LEU A 19 -20.45 9.40 34.66
N GLY A 20 -21.63 8.83 34.92
CA GLY A 20 -21.94 7.45 34.55
C GLY A 20 -21.85 7.19 33.05
N ALA A 21 -22.37 8.09 32.24
CA ALA A 21 -22.31 8.00 30.80
C ALA A 21 -20.86 8.12 30.24
N LEU A 22 -20.07 9.04 30.80
CA LEU A 22 -18.65 9.18 30.41
C LEU A 22 -17.83 7.93 30.77
N TRP A 23 -18.07 7.36 31.95
CA TRP A 23 -17.41 6.13 32.38
C TRP A 23 -17.82 4.93 31.52
N SER A 24 -19.12 4.73 31.32
CA SER A 24 -19.71 3.73 30.45
C SER A 24 -19.18 3.82 29.02
N GLY A 25 -19.13 5.02 28.45
CA GLY A 25 -18.59 5.26 27.13
C GLY A 25 -17.13 4.83 26.98
N ARG A 26 -16.28 5.09 27.98
CA ARG A 26 -14.87 4.64 27.98
C ARG A 26 -14.74 3.11 28.00
N VAL A 27 -15.54 2.43 28.81
CA VAL A 27 -15.51 0.96 28.91
C VAL A 27 -15.97 0.33 27.59
N THR A 28 -17.08 0.83 27.03
CA THR A 28 -17.60 0.36 25.76
C THR A 28 -16.59 0.58 24.61
N TYR A 29 -16.03 1.78 24.53
CA TYR A 29 -15.02 2.11 23.51
C TYR A 29 -13.83 1.14 23.57
N LYS A 30 -13.25 0.93 24.76
CA LYS A 30 -12.10 0.03 24.93
C LYS A 30 -12.43 -1.42 24.56
N SER A 31 -13.60 -1.91 24.92
CA SER A 31 -14.06 -3.25 24.58
C SER A 31 -14.31 -3.42 23.09
N GLN A 32 -14.95 -2.43 22.46
CA GLN A 32 -15.23 -2.41 21.03
C GLN A 32 -13.95 -2.36 20.19
N THR A 33 -12.96 -1.54 20.58
CA THR A 33 -11.66 -1.48 19.91
C THR A 33 -10.93 -2.82 19.96
N ARG A 34 -10.97 -3.50 21.10
CA ARG A 34 -10.37 -4.85 21.23
C ARG A 34 -11.05 -5.86 20.31
N LEU A 35 -12.38 -5.85 20.25
CA LEU A 35 -13.14 -6.73 19.36
C LEU A 35 -12.78 -6.47 17.90
N GLN A 36 -12.76 -5.21 17.45
CA GLN A 36 -12.39 -4.85 16.10
C GLN A 36 -10.97 -5.31 15.73
N ASN A 37 -10.03 -5.18 16.66
CA ASN A 37 -8.65 -5.66 16.44
C ASN A 37 -8.59 -7.19 16.34
N SER A 38 -9.40 -7.92 17.11
CA SER A 38 -9.47 -9.39 17.02
C SER A 38 -10.10 -9.85 15.71
N ILE A 39 -11.17 -9.16 15.25
CA ILE A 39 -11.79 -9.42 13.94
C ILE A 39 -10.77 -9.15 12.80
N ALA A 40 -10.07 -8.02 12.85
CA ALA A 40 -9.07 -7.67 11.84
C ALA A 40 -7.94 -8.72 11.76
N ARG A 41 -7.45 -9.20 12.91
CA ARG A 41 -6.44 -10.27 12.95
C ARG A 41 -6.97 -11.58 12.39
N LEU A 42 -8.18 -12.00 12.76
CA LEU A 42 -8.80 -13.21 12.22
C LEU A 42 -8.97 -13.11 10.70
N THR A 43 -9.50 -11.99 10.21
CA THR A 43 -9.68 -11.77 8.76
C THR A 43 -8.35 -11.83 7.99
N ALA A 44 -7.31 -11.18 8.51
CA ALA A 44 -5.98 -11.19 7.88
C ALA A 44 -5.40 -12.62 7.83
N ARG A 45 -5.53 -13.39 8.92
CA ARG A 45 -5.07 -14.79 8.96
C ARG A 45 -5.87 -15.71 8.03
N LEU A 46 -7.18 -15.54 7.96
CA LEU A 46 -8.00 -16.32 7.03
C LEU A 46 -7.65 -15.99 5.57
N ALA A 47 -7.44 -14.72 5.24
CA ALA A 47 -7.01 -14.31 3.90
C ALA A 47 -5.66 -14.95 3.53
N GLU A 48 -4.66 -14.92 4.42
CA GLU A 48 -3.35 -15.56 4.23
C GLU A 48 -3.48 -17.08 3.99
N LYS A 49 -4.32 -17.76 4.78
CA LYS A 49 -4.52 -19.22 4.63
C LYS A 49 -5.23 -19.57 3.32
N VAL A 50 -6.18 -18.74 2.87
CA VAL A 50 -6.85 -18.92 1.59
C VAL A 50 -5.89 -18.68 0.43
N GLU A 51 -5.06 -17.66 0.50
CA GLU A 51 -4.03 -17.35 -0.51
C GLU A 51 -3.02 -18.48 -0.65
N HIS A 52 -2.65 -19.14 0.46
CA HIS A 52 -1.64 -20.20 0.48
C HIS A 52 -2.21 -21.63 0.61
N VAL A 53 -3.50 -21.83 0.28
CA VAL A 53 -4.18 -23.14 0.44
C VAL A 53 -3.48 -24.29 -0.28
N GLU A 54 -2.87 -24.03 -1.43
CA GLU A 54 -2.11 -25.02 -2.18
C GLU A 54 -0.89 -25.52 -1.40
N ILE A 55 -0.15 -24.61 -0.76
CA ILE A 55 1.02 -24.92 0.08
C ILE A 55 0.57 -25.75 1.29
N ILE A 56 -0.50 -25.32 1.97
CA ILE A 56 -1.06 -26.01 3.14
C ILE A 56 -1.40 -27.47 2.78
N LYS A 57 -2.05 -27.67 1.64
CA LYS A 57 -2.40 -29.02 1.14
C LYS A 57 -1.16 -29.82 0.72
N ALA A 58 -0.22 -29.19 0.01
CA ALA A 58 1.00 -29.87 -0.46
C ALA A 58 1.85 -30.41 0.69
N TYR A 59 1.90 -29.70 1.82
CA TYR A 59 2.61 -30.12 3.02
C TYR A 59 1.75 -30.89 4.03
N ASN A 60 0.48 -31.20 3.68
CA ASN A 60 -0.47 -31.94 4.51
C ASN A 60 -0.68 -31.32 5.91
N LYS A 61 -0.70 -29.96 5.99
CA LYS A 61 -0.81 -29.19 7.22
C LYS A 61 -2.21 -28.66 7.54
N THR A 62 -3.24 -29.23 6.90
CA THR A 62 -4.63 -28.76 7.00
C THR A 62 -5.14 -28.78 8.44
N GLU A 63 -4.88 -29.86 9.20
CA GLU A 63 -5.35 -29.98 10.59
C GLU A 63 -4.64 -28.98 11.53
N ASP A 64 -3.34 -28.81 11.37
CA ASP A 64 -2.56 -27.84 12.17
C ASP A 64 -3.06 -26.40 11.91
N GLU A 65 -3.34 -26.08 10.65
CA GLU A 65 -3.83 -24.74 10.26
C GLU A 65 -5.28 -24.48 10.70
N ILE A 66 -6.12 -25.52 10.77
CA ILE A 66 -7.47 -25.41 11.35
C ILE A 66 -7.36 -25.13 12.86
N ALA A 67 -6.52 -25.90 13.58
CA ALA A 67 -6.33 -25.74 15.01
C ALA A 67 -5.79 -24.32 15.37
N ASP A 68 -4.85 -23.78 14.57
CA ASP A 68 -4.39 -22.40 14.69
C ASP A 68 -5.53 -21.40 14.46
N GLY A 69 -6.37 -21.64 13.43
CA GLY A 69 -7.55 -20.83 13.15
C GLY A 69 -8.55 -20.79 14.29
N ASP A 70 -8.81 -21.93 14.94
CA ASP A 70 -9.70 -22.03 16.10
C ASP A 70 -9.19 -21.17 17.26
N GLY A 71 -7.88 -21.05 17.47
CA GLY A 71 -7.30 -20.16 18.46
C GLY A 71 -7.67 -18.68 18.24
N PHE A 72 -7.63 -18.18 17.01
CA PHE A 72 -8.06 -16.81 16.68
C PHE A 72 -9.57 -16.62 16.80
N ILE A 73 -10.36 -17.65 16.47
CA ILE A 73 -11.82 -17.63 16.66
C ILE A 73 -12.15 -17.54 18.15
N ASP A 74 -11.46 -18.29 19.00
CA ASP A 74 -11.70 -18.25 20.45
C ASP A 74 -11.26 -16.92 21.07
N GLU A 75 -10.18 -16.31 20.59
CA GLU A 75 -9.79 -14.94 20.97
C GLU A 75 -10.89 -13.93 20.61
N MET A 76 -11.44 -14.03 19.40
CA MET A 76 -12.55 -13.18 18.95
C MET A 76 -13.80 -13.39 19.79
N LYS A 77 -14.19 -14.65 20.07
CA LYS A 77 -15.32 -15.00 20.94
C LYS A 77 -15.15 -14.44 22.35
N ALA A 78 -13.94 -14.53 22.93
CA ALA A 78 -13.65 -13.97 24.24
C ALA A 78 -13.77 -12.44 24.26
N ALA A 79 -13.28 -11.76 23.20
CA ALA A 79 -13.44 -10.32 23.03
C ALA A 79 -14.91 -9.93 22.84
N GLN A 80 -15.65 -10.67 22.03
CA GLN A 80 -17.09 -10.49 21.81
C GLN A 80 -17.88 -10.62 23.13
N LYS A 81 -17.60 -11.68 23.90
CA LYS A 81 -18.25 -11.90 25.22
C LYS A 81 -18.03 -10.71 26.15
N LYS A 82 -16.80 -10.21 26.26
CA LYS A 82 -16.49 -9.02 27.08
C LYS A 82 -17.24 -7.78 26.58
N THR A 83 -17.34 -7.58 25.28
CA THR A 83 -18.06 -6.44 24.69
C THR A 83 -19.56 -6.54 24.95
N THR A 84 -20.13 -7.74 24.80
CA THR A 84 -21.56 -7.99 25.10
C THR A 84 -21.87 -7.79 26.59
N MET A 85 -21.02 -8.28 27.49
CA MET A 85 -21.18 -8.08 28.95
C MET A 85 -21.07 -6.58 29.32
N ALA A 86 -20.11 -5.85 28.72
CA ALA A 86 -20.00 -4.41 28.94
C ALA A 86 -21.24 -3.66 28.43
N ALA A 87 -21.78 -4.04 27.28
CA ALA A 87 -22.99 -3.45 26.73
C ALA A 87 -24.21 -3.75 27.62
N ALA A 88 -24.37 -4.99 28.10
CA ALA A 88 -25.46 -5.39 29.01
C ALA A 88 -25.38 -4.62 30.35
N PHE A 89 -24.16 -4.49 30.89
CA PHE A 89 -23.96 -3.72 32.13
C PHE A 89 -24.29 -2.23 31.94
N ASN A 90 -23.87 -1.66 30.80
CA ASN A 90 -24.23 -0.28 30.47
C ASN A 90 -25.73 -0.07 30.30
N GLN A 91 -26.42 -1.03 29.68
CA GLN A 91 -27.86 -0.98 29.55
C GLN A 91 -28.56 -1.03 30.92
N LEU A 92 -28.05 -1.87 31.84
CA LEU A 92 -28.57 -1.95 33.21
C LEU A 92 -28.40 -0.59 33.93
N ILE A 93 -27.21 0.01 33.87
CA ILE A 93 -26.97 1.33 34.44
C ILE A 93 -27.90 2.39 33.83
N ALA A 94 -28.02 2.40 32.49
CA ALA A 94 -28.94 3.32 31.81
C ALA A 94 -30.39 3.16 32.30
N ASN A 95 -30.86 1.93 32.44
CA ASN A 95 -32.21 1.65 32.96
C ASN A 95 -32.40 2.14 34.40
N ILE A 96 -31.41 1.94 35.29
CA ILE A 96 -31.46 2.45 36.67
C ILE A 96 -31.45 3.99 36.66
N LEU A 97 -30.58 4.62 35.89
CA LEU A 97 -30.53 6.08 35.76
C LEU A 97 -31.82 6.67 35.17
N TYR A 98 -32.58 5.88 34.41
CA TYR A 98 -33.89 6.27 33.91
C TYR A 98 -34.98 6.06 34.96
N ALA A 99 -34.98 4.93 35.69
CA ALA A 99 -36.02 4.57 36.67
C ALA A 99 -35.99 5.46 37.92
N VAL A 100 -34.80 5.79 38.45
CA VAL A 100 -34.65 6.56 39.71
C VAL A 100 -35.30 7.94 39.62
N PRO A 101 -35.02 8.80 38.63
CA PRO A 101 -35.70 10.10 38.49
C PRO A 101 -37.21 9.96 38.31
N THR A 102 -37.68 8.94 37.57
CA THR A 102 -39.10 8.68 37.38
C THR A 102 -39.78 8.38 38.72
N LEU A 103 -39.17 7.52 39.53
CA LEU A 103 -39.71 7.20 40.89
C LEU A 103 -39.71 8.44 41.79
N ILE A 104 -38.67 9.27 41.75
CA ILE A 104 -38.61 10.52 42.52
C ILE A 104 -39.76 11.47 42.11
N ILE A 105 -39.98 11.65 40.80
CA ILE A 105 -41.06 12.51 40.30
C ILE A 105 -42.42 11.98 40.75
N MET A 106 -42.64 10.65 40.63
CA MET A 106 -43.89 10.03 41.05
C MET A 106 -44.13 10.17 42.54
N THR A 107 -43.15 9.84 43.38
CA THR A 107 -43.30 9.88 44.84
C THR A 107 -43.40 11.30 45.40
N ALA A 108 -42.48 12.19 45.02
CA ALA A 108 -42.51 13.59 45.45
C ALA A 108 -43.75 14.32 44.90
N GLY A 109 -44.09 14.09 43.64
CA GLY A 109 -45.29 14.66 43.03
C GLY A 109 -46.58 14.17 43.67
N ALA A 110 -46.68 12.86 44.05
CA ALA A 110 -47.82 12.32 44.79
C ALA A 110 -47.95 12.95 46.18
N ILE A 111 -46.85 13.13 46.91
CA ILE A 111 -46.85 13.80 48.23
C ILE A 111 -47.37 15.23 48.13
N LEU A 112 -46.90 16.00 47.15
CA LEU A 112 -47.33 17.39 46.93
C LEU A 112 -48.80 17.47 46.48
N LEU A 113 -49.28 16.51 45.69
CA LEU A 113 -50.69 16.41 45.31
C LEU A 113 -51.59 16.12 46.50
N LEU A 114 -51.20 15.15 47.35
CA LEU A 114 -51.96 14.82 48.59
C LEU A 114 -51.94 15.97 49.62
N GLY A 115 -50.86 16.74 49.67
CA GLY A 115 -50.72 17.95 50.48
C GLY A 115 -51.53 19.14 49.97
N GLY A 116 -52.06 19.08 48.73
CA GLY A 116 -52.84 20.18 48.14
C GLY A 116 -51.93 21.28 47.52
N ASP A 117 -50.61 21.08 47.49
CA ASP A 117 -49.64 22.05 46.97
C ASP A 117 -49.62 22.15 45.43
N ILE A 118 -50.09 21.07 44.77
CA ILE A 118 -50.19 21.01 43.29
C ILE A 118 -51.54 20.38 42.89
N THR A 119 -52.01 20.76 41.68
CA THR A 119 -53.22 20.14 41.07
C THR A 119 -52.87 18.86 40.32
N THR A 120 -53.89 18.00 40.08
CA THR A 120 -53.73 16.78 39.27
C THR A 120 -53.16 17.10 37.86
N ALA A 121 -53.63 18.21 37.26
CA ALA A 121 -53.12 18.64 35.94
C ALA A 121 -51.65 19.00 35.99
N GLN A 122 -51.18 19.69 37.03
CA GLN A 122 -49.77 20.02 37.23
C GLN A 122 -48.92 18.75 37.48
N PHE A 123 -49.44 17.77 38.26
CA PHE A 123 -48.74 16.51 38.45
C PHE A 123 -48.53 15.75 37.14
N ILE A 124 -49.58 15.63 36.32
CA ILE A 124 -49.50 14.99 35.00
C ILE A 124 -48.51 15.73 34.10
N ALA A 125 -48.53 17.07 34.11
CA ALA A 125 -47.62 17.88 33.33
C ALA A 125 -46.14 17.69 33.76
N TYR A 126 -45.83 17.67 35.06
CA TYR A 126 -44.48 17.42 35.58
C TYR A 126 -44.00 16.01 35.26
N PHE A 127 -44.86 15.00 35.34
CA PHE A 127 -44.52 13.65 34.94
C PHE A 127 -44.17 13.55 33.42
N GLY A 128 -45.00 14.13 32.57
CA GLY A 128 -44.80 14.17 31.12
C GLY A 128 -43.53 14.93 30.72
N LEU A 129 -43.29 16.08 31.34
CA LEU A 129 -42.04 16.85 31.13
C LEU A 129 -40.80 16.06 31.59
N GLY A 130 -40.87 15.40 32.75
CA GLY A 130 -39.77 14.58 33.25
C GLY A 130 -39.41 13.43 32.29
N ALA A 131 -40.41 12.71 31.79
CA ALA A 131 -40.19 11.65 30.80
C ALA A 131 -39.58 12.17 29.49
N THR A 132 -40.02 13.34 29.05
CA THR A 132 -39.50 13.99 27.85
C THR A 132 -38.02 14.41 28.02
N TYR A 133 -37.68 15.03 29.14
CA TYR A 133 -36.30 15.41 29.45
C TYR A 133 -35.36 14.22 29.53
N GLN A 134 -35.80 13.11 30.16
CA GLN A 134 -35.00 11.88 30.22
C GLN A 134 -34.68 11.33 28.84
N LYS A 135 -35.68 11.34 27.95
CA LYS A 135 -35.50 10.90 26.56
C LYS A 135 -34.49 11.79 25.87
N TYR A 136 -34.57 13.12 25.93
CA TYR A 136 -33.64 14.03 25.34
C TYR A 136 -32.20 13.80 25.83
N ILE A 137 -32.01 13.61 27.15
CA ILE A 137 -30.66 13.32 27.68
C ILE A 137 -30.13 12.01 27.11
N ALA A 138 -30.91 10.94 27.05
CA ALA A 138 -30.50 9.65 26.49
C ALA A 138 -30.14 9.76 25.00
N ASP A 139 -30.93 10.49 24.23
CA ASP A 139 -30.69 10.70 22.81
C ASP A 139 -29.37 11.50 22.56
N HIS A 140 -29.13 12.54 23.35
CA HIS A 140 -27.88 13.33 23.24
C HIS A 140 -26.64 12.52 23.65
N LEU A 141 -26.75 11.65 24.67
CA LEU A 141 -25.66 10.74 25.03
C LEU A 141 -25.37 9.72 23.93
N THR A 142 -26.40 9.22 23.28
CA THR A 142 -26.27 8.32 22.13
C THR A 142 -25.57 9.01 20.95
N LEU A 143 -25.98 10.25 20.64
CA LEU A 143 -25.33 11.07 19.61
C LEU A 143 -23.85 11.34 19.94
N TRP A 144 -23.52 11.60 21.21
CA TRP A 144 -22.15 11.76 21.64
C TRP A 144 -21.30 10.50 21.39
N VAL A 145 -21.82 9.32 21.74
CA VAL A 145 -21.15 8.03 21.51
C VAL A 145 -20.97 7.76 20.02
N LEU A 146 -21.99 8.04 19.19
CA LEU A 146 -21.90 7.93 17.73
C LEU A 146 -20.84 8.89 17.16
N GLY A 147 -20.81 10.13 17.65
CA GLY A 147 -19.78 11.12 17.26
C GLY A 147 -18.37 10.62 17.58
N LYS A 148 -18.16 10.02 18.75
CA LYS A 148 -16.85 9.43 19.11
C LYS A 148 -16.46 8.23 18.26
N LYS A 149 -17.41 7.38 17.87
CA LYS A 149 -17.17 6.29 16.92
C LYS A 149 -16.79 6.82 15.54
N ALA A 150 -17.50 7.82 15.04
CA ALA A 150 -17.19 8.48 13.77
C ALA A 150 -15.80 9.14 13.81
N GLN A 151 -15.45 9.83 14.89
CA GLN A 151 -14.12 10.41 15.09
C GLN A 151 -13.02 9.34 15.02
N GLY A 152 -13.22 8.17 15.65
CA GLY A 152 -12.25 7.07 15.59
C GLY A 152 -12.07 6.48 14.18
N ALA A 153 -13.14 6.41 13.39
CA ALA A 153 -13.05 6.00 11.99
C ALA A 153 -12.34 7.05 11.11
N THR A 154 -12.63 8.33 11.35
CA THR A 154 -12.01 9.45 10.62
C THR A 154 -10.50 9.57 10.90
N LEU A 155 -10.04 9.26 12.11
CA LEU A 155 -8.62 9.27 12.45
C LEU A 155 -7.80 8.33 11.56
N ARG A 156 -8.29 7.14 11.24
CA ARG A 156 -7.61 6.21 10.32
C ARG A 156 -7.52 6.75 8.90
N ILE A 157 -8.55 7.45 8.45
CA ILE A 157 -8.54 8.10 7.13
C ILE A 157 -7.58 9.30 7.17
N SER A 158 -7.57 10.08 8.26
CA SER A 158 -6.67 11.23 8.40
C SER A 158 -5.19 10.81 8.47
N GLU A 159 -4.86 9.67 9.06
CA GLU A 159 -3.50 9.12 9.04
C GLU A 159 -3.01 8.90 7.61
N ILE A 160 -3.87 8.41 6.71
CA ILE A 160 -3.52 8.24 5.29
C ILE A 160 -3.45 9.59 4.58
N LEU A 161 -4.43 10.48 4.82
CA LEU A 161 -4.47 11.81 4.19
C LEU A 161 -3.38 12.77 4.67
N THR A 162 -2.78 12.51 5.84
CA THR A 162 -1.65 13.29 6.38
C THR A 162 -0.29 12.72 5.99
N LEU A 163 -0.24 11.59 5.25
CA LEU A 163 1.02 11.15 4.66
C LEU A 163 1.53 12.24 3.72
N ASN A 164 2.81 12.55 3.85
CA ASN A 164 3.43 13.50 2.94
C ASN A 164 3.33 12.95 1.52
N GLU A 165 2.73 13.73 0.64
CA GLU A 165 2.80 13.45 -0.79
C GLU A 165 4.26 13.46 -1.27
N ASP A 166 4.56 12.71 -2.32
CA ASP A 166 5.85 12.78 -2.99
C ASP A 166 6.11 14.23 -3.43
N SER A 167 6.86 14.98 -2.64
CA SER A 167 7.22 16.35 -2.95
C SER A 167 8.48 16.36 -3.81
N GLY A 168 8.36 16.69 -5.08
CA GLY A 168 9.45 17.13 -5.94
C GLY A 168 9.73 18.62 -5.78
N GLY A 169 10.72 19.12 -6.52
CA GLY A 169 10.92 20.55 -6.71
C GLY A 169 9.92 21.14 -7.72
N GLU A 170 10.18 22.37 -8.12
CA GLU A 170 9.32 23.11 -9.06
C GLU A 170 9.86 23.12 -10.50
N GLN A 171 11.11 22.69 -10.71
CA GLN A 171 11.74 22.72 -12.01
C GLN A 171 11.22 21.60 -12.91
N LYS A 172 10.76 21.93 -14.12
CA LYS A 172 10.36 20.90 -15.09
C LYS A 172 11.56 20.22 -15.72
N ALA A 173 11.58 18.90 -15.72
CA ALA A 173 12.55 18.11 -16.43
C ALA A 173 12.21 18.14 -17.93
N GLY A 174 13.01 18.83 -18.74
CA GLY A 174 12.69 19.04 -20.16
C GLY A 174 13.20 17.98 -21.11
N ARG A 175 14.38 17.41 -20.87
CA ARG A 175 15.04 16.44 -21.75
C ARG A 175 15.99 15.53 -20.96
N PRO A 176 16.29 14.34 -21.49
CA PRO A 176 17.28 13.46 -20.91
C PRO A 176 18.68 14.09 -21.02
N ASP A 177 19.51 13.80 -20.03
CA ASP A 177 20.90 14.23 -19.97
C ASP A 177 21.70 13.17 -19.18
N ASP A 178 22.99 13.41 -18.95
CA ASP A 178 23.80 12.54 -18.11
C ASP A 178 23.24 12.44 -16.71
N LEU A 179 23.05 11.20 -16.25
CA LEU A 179 22.64 10.90 -14.88
C LEU A 179 23.87 10.55 -14.04
N ARG A 180 24.09 11.24 -12.92
CA ARG A 180 25.27 11.05 -12.08
C ARG A 180 24.87 10.74 -10.64
N PHE A 181 25.52 9.73 -10.08
CA PHE A 181 25.54 9.43 -8.65
C PHE A 181 26.83 9.99 -8.06
N GLU A 182 26.72 10.79 -7.01
CA GLU A 182 27.85 11.42 -6.35
C GLU A 182 27.82 11.07 -4.86
N HIS A 183 28.70 10.14 -4.45
CA HIS A 183 28.87 9.67 -3.07
C HIS A 183 27.57 9.21 -2.39
N VAL A 184 26.72 8.51 -3.13
CA VAL A 184 25.39 8.11 -2.66
C VAL A 184 25.48 6.96 -1.67
N SER A 185 24.89 7.18 -0.48
CA SER A 185 24.66 6.13 0.55
C SER A 185 23.19 6.05 0.89
N PHE A 186 22.71 4.83 1.12
CA PHE A 186 21.30 4.57 1.44
C PHE A 186 21.13 3.33 2.31
N SER A 187 20.24 3.41 3.31
CA SER A 187 19.84 2.29 4.17
C SER A 187 18.35 1.98 4.00
N ARG A 188 17.99 0.70 4.05
CA ARG A 188 16.59 0.26 4.03
C ARG A 188 16.27 -0.51 5.31
N GLY A 189 15.28 -0.05 6.08
CA GLY A 189 14.91 -0.71 7.34
C GLY A 189 16.06 -0.83 8.33
N GLY A 190 16.97 0.15 8.40
CA GLY A 190 18.15 0.15 9.27
C GLY A 190 19.35 -0.64 8.73
N THR A 191 19.22 -1.33 7.59
CA THR A 191 20.33 -2.06 6.96
C THR A 191 20.90 -1.23 5.82
N LYS A 192 22.23 -0.96 5.86
CA LYS A 192 22.94 -0.20 4.82
C LYS A 192 22.96 -1.01 3.53
N THR A 193 22.26 -0.48 2.50
CA THR A 193 22.10 -1.14 1.20
C THR A 193 23.09 -0.60 0.17
N LEU A 194 23.39 0.70 0.19
CA LEU A 194 24.38 1.34 -0.67
C LEU A 194 25.35 2.15 0.16
N SER A 195 26.62 2.16 -0.24
CA SER A 195 27.73 2.76 0.50
C SER A 195 28.66 3.49 -0.44
N ASP A 196 28.62 4.82 -0.44
CA ASP A 196 29.52 5.69 -1.19
C ASP A 196 29.60 5.34 -2.67
N VAL A 197 28.42 5.24 -3.31
CA VAL A 197 28.28 4.85 -4.73
C VAL A 197 28.40 6.08 -5.60
N SER A 198 29.35 6.04 -6.55
CA SER A 198 29.59 7.10 -7.53
C SER A 198 29.78 6.52 -8.93
N PHE A 199 29.00 6.98 -9.89
CA PHE A 199 29.12 6.63 -11.32
C PHE A 199 28.35 7.62 -12.19
N THR A 200 28.55 7.52 -13.51
CA THR A 200 27.84 8.35 -14.49
C THR A 200 27.24 7.48 -15.58
N VAL A 201 25.97 7.70 -15.86
CA VAL A 201 25.26 7.15 -17.04
C VAL A 201 25.25 8.25 -18.10
N LYS A 202 25.87 8.02 -19.21
CA LYS A 202 25.88 8.98 -20.33
C LYS A 202 24.55 8.96 -21.07
N ASN A 203 24.07 10.12 -21.45
CA ASN A 203 22.87 10.24 -22.26
C ASN A 203 23.00 9.46 -23.59
N GLY A 204 21.95 8.70 -23.93
CA GLY A 204 21.90 7.88 -25.14
C GLY A 204 22.69 6.57 -25.07
N SER A 205 23.37 6.25 -23.95
CA SER A 205 24.14 5.01 -23.78
C SER A 205 23.31 3.85 -23.23
N LYS A 206 23.80 2.62 -23.49
CA LYS A 206 23.35 1.39 -22.82
C LYS A 206 24.24 1.17 -21.59
N PHE A 207 23.66 1.34 -20.41
CA PHE A 207 24.32 1.18 -19.13
C PHE A 207 23.79 -0.06 -18.42
N ALA A 208 24.64 -1.00 -18.09
CA ALA A 208 24.26 -2.22 -17.39
C ALA A 208 24.67 -2.19 -15.91
N ILE A 209 23.83 -2.72 -15.04
CA ILE A 209 24.12 -2.91 -13.61
C ILE A 209 24.11 -4.40 -13.31
N VAL A 210 25.24 -4.93 -12.87
CA VAL A 210 25.43 -6.36 -12.58
C VAL A 210 25.93 -6.58 -11.16
N GLY A 211 25.69 -7.75 -10.61
CA GLY A 211 26.12 -8.11 -9.25
C GLY A 211 25.28 -9.22 -8.65
N GLY A 212 25.70 -9.78 -7.55
CA GLY A 212 24.99 -10.86 -6.85
C GLY A 212 23.60 -10.44 -6.34
N SER A 213 22.81 -11.42 -5.89
CA SER A 213 21.54 -11.14 -5.22
C SER A 213 21.78 -10.30 -3.96
N GLY A 214 20.92 -9.29 -3.73
CA GLY A 214 21.08 -8.38 -2.58
C GLY A 214 22.22 -7.36 -2.71
N ALA A 215 22.90 -7.25 -3.86
CA ALA A 215 23.97 -6.27 -4.05
C ALA A 215 23.49 -4.80 -4.06
N GLY A 216 22.19 -4.53 -4.16
CA GLY A 216 21.61 -3.18 -4.17
C GLY A 216 21.16 -2.68 -5.55
N LYS A 217 21.12 -3.55 -6.57
CA LYS A 217 20.79 -3.19 -7.96
C LYS A 217 19.43 -2.51 -8.10
N SER A 218 18.35 -3.16 -7.65
CA SER A 218 16.99 -2.58 -7.68
C SER A 218 16.85 -1.32 -6.81
N THR A 219 17.69 -1.19 -5.75
CA THR A 219 17.75 0.02 -4.94
C THR A 219 18.27 1.22 -5.74
N LEU A 220 19.25 1.00 -6.64
CA LEU A 220 19.72 2.07 -7.54
C LEU A 220 18.58 2.56 -8.45
N LEU A 221 17.80 1.66 -9.06
CA LEU A 221 16.66 2.04 -9.90
C LEU A 221 15.60 2.80 -9.09
N ASN A 222 15.28 2.33 -7.88
CA ASN A 222 14.33 3.00 -7.01
C ASN A 222 14.77 4.41 -6.58
N LEU A 223 16.07 4.64 -6.44
CA LEU A 223 16.64 5.97 -6.19
C LEU A 223 16.56 6.86 -7.44
N ILE A 224 16.78 6.31 -8.64
CA ILE A 224 16.61 7.03 -9.90
C ILE A 224 15.15 7.47 -10.05
N GLU A 225 14.17 6.59 -9.79
CA GLU A 225 12.74 6.89 -9.86
C GLU A 225 12.23 7.77 -8.70
N GLN A 226 13.12 8.16 -7.78
CA GLN A 226 12.77 8.91 -6.57
C GLN A 226 11.71 8.21 -5.69
N PHE A 227 11.62 6.87 -5.70
CA PHE A 227 10.84 6.14 -4.70
C PHE A 227 11.52 6.17 -3.32
N TYR A 228 12.83 6.36 -3.31
CA TYR A 228 13.64 6.61 -2.12
C TYR A 228 14.52 7.83 -2.32
N ARG A 229 14.93 8.43 -1.20
CA ARG A 229 15.90 9.54 -1.18
C ARG A 229 17.23 9.06 -0.61
N PRO A 230 18.38 9.43 -1.18
CA PRO A 230 19.66 9.09 -0.59
C PRO A 230 19.83 9.74 0.79
N GLU A 231 20.46 9.01 1.74
CA GLU A 231 20.81 9.55 3.06
C GLU A 231 22.04 10.47 2.99
N GLN A 232 22.97 10.14 2.10
CA GLN A 232 24.16 10.93 1.83
C GLN A 232 24.42 10.99 0.32
N GLY A 233 25.12 12.04 -0.10
CA GLY A 233 25.38 12.28 -1.50
C GLY A 233 24.17 12.85 -2.25
N ARG A 234 24.26 12.86 -3.57
CA ARG A 234 23.19 13.36 -4.44
C ARG A 234 23.17 12.61 -5.78
N ILE A 235 22.03 12.71 -6.44
CA ILE A 235 21.85 12.18 -7.80
C ILE A 235 21.46 13.38 -8.65
N THR A 236 22.14 13.56 -9.79
CA THR A 236 21.90 14.69 -10.68
C THR A 236 21.56 14.22 -12.10
N LEU A 237 20.68 14.96 -12.78
CA LEU A 237 20.38 14.82 -14.20
C LEU A 237 20.77 16.13 -14.90
N GLY A 238 21.76 16.07 -15.83
CA GLY A 238 22.28 17.28 -16.47
C GLY A 238 22.91 18.28 -15.50
N GLY A 239 23.42 17.80 -14.35
CA GLY A 239 24.02 18.62 -13.30
C GLY A 239 23.04 19.21 -12.27
N VAL A 240 21.73 19.07 -12.49
CA VAL A 240 20.68 19.48 -11.56
C VAL A 240 20.32 18.30 -10.64
N ASP A 241 20.20 18.53 -9.35
CA ASP A 241 19.75 17.50 -8.40
C ASP A 241 18.34 17.04 -8.75
N ILE A 242 18.14 15.72 -8.83
CA ILE A 242 16.84 15.17 -9.23
C ILE A 242 15.70 15.59 -8.30
N ARG A 243 15.98 15.97 -7.07
CA ARG A 243 15.00 16.46 -6.08
C ARG A 243 14.47 17.88 -6.41
N GLU A 244 15.15 18.63 -7.27
CA GLU A 244 14.74 19.96 -7.70
C GLU A 244 13.70 19.91 -8.83
N PHE A 245 13.54 18.75 -9.47
CA PHE A 245 12.54 18.59 -10.51
C PHE A 245 11.15 18.34 -9.95
N GLU A 246 10.14 18.85 -10.64
CA GLU A 246 8.75 18.41 -10.48
C GLU A 246 8.69 16.90 -10.79
N ILE A 247 8.23 16.12 -9.81
CA ILE A 247 8.34 14.66 -9.84
C ILE A 247 7.61 14.02 -11.03
N SER A 248 6.46 14.58 -11.42
CA SER A 248 5.69 14.13 -12.59
C SER A 248 6.47 14.35 -13.90
N SER A 249 7.05 15.52 -14.08
CA SER A 249 7.84 15.85 -15.27
C SER A 249 9.12 15.03 -15.36
N TYR A 250 9.75 14.73 -14.22
CA TYR A 250 10.93 13.90 -14.12
C TYR A 250 10.63 12.43 -14.46
N ARG A 251 9.61 11.83 -13.81
CA ARG A 251 9.19 10.44 -14.05
C ARG A 251 8.71 10.21 -15.48
N ASN A 252 8.15 11.22 -16.14
CA ASN A 252 7.77 11.15 -17.55
C ASN A 252 8.95 11.02 -18.53
N LEU A 253 10.19 11.20 -18.08
CA LEU A 253 11.36 10.91 -18.88
C LEU A 253 11.64 9.42 -19.03
N PHE A 254 11.15 8.60 -18.11
CA PHE A 254 11.47 7.18 -17.97
C PHE A 254 10.28 6.29 -18.32
N SER A 255 10.56 5.16 -18.94
CA SER A 255 9.70 3.98 -18.89
C SER A 255 10.38 2.94 -18.00
N TYR A 256 9.61 2.37 -17.08
CA TYR A 256 10.12 1.44 -16.06
C TYR A 256 9.53 0.05 -16.24
N LEU A 257 10.39 -0.95 -16.32
CA LEU A 257 10.04 -2.36 -16.30
C LEU A 257 10.57 -2.99 -15.00
N PRO A 258 9.72 -3.20 -13.98
CA PRO A 258 10.13 -3.84 -12.73
C PRO A 258 10.36 -5.34 -12.91
N GLN A 259 11.15 -5.94 -12.03
CA GLN A 259 11.47 -7.38 -12.00
C GLN A 259 10.21 -8.26 -12.00
N ASN A 260 9.27 -7.98 -11.11
CA ASN A 260 7.94 -8.59 -11.13
C ASN A 260 7.02 -7.67 -11.92
N ALA A 261 6.63 -8.07 -13.12
CA ALA A 261 5.73 -7.30 -13.96
C ALA A 261 4.32 -7.26 -13.34
N PRO A 262 3.98 -6.29 -12.45
CA PRO A 262 2.67 -6.23 -11.84
C PRO A 262 1.63 -5.87 -12.89
N GLY A 263 0.48 -6.54 -12.81
CA GLY A 263 -0.70 -6.19 -13.59
C GLY A 263 -1.73 -5.50 -12.70
N PHE A 264 -2.59 -4.72 -13.32
CA PHE A 264 -3.80 -4.18 -12.72
C PHE A 264 -5.00 -5.01 -13.17
N ASP A 265 -6.12 -4.88 -12.46
CA ASP A 265 -7.39 -5.39 -12.92
C ASP A 265 -7.87 -4.58 -14.13
N GLY A 266 -8.38 -5.23 -15.15
CA GLY A 266 -8.81 -4.59 -16.38
C GLY A 266 -8.57 -5.47 -17.61
N THR A 267 -8.55 -4.83 -18.78
CA THR A 267 -8.35 -5.49 -20.07
C THR A 267 -6.88 -5.49 -20.50
N VAL A 268 -6.54 -6.26 -21.53
CA VAL A 268 -5.22 -6.20 -22.19
C VAL A 268 -4.93 -4.77 -22.68
N ARG A 269 -5.94 -4.07 -23.22
CA ARG A 269 -5.85 -2.68 -23.63
C ARG A 269 -5.45 -1.78 -22.48
N ASP A 270 -6.14 -1.91 -21.33
CA ASP A 270 -5.83 -1.12 -20.13
C ASP A 270 -4.40 -1.38 -19.65
N PHE A 271 -3.97 -2.65 -19.69
CA PHE A 271 -2.62 -3.05 -19.31
C PHE A 271 -1.56 -2.40 -20.22
N LEU A 272 -1.77 -2.41 -21.54
CA LEU A 272 -0.82 -1.84 -22.51
C LEU A 272 -0.77 -0.32 -22.46
N CYS A 273 -1.92 0.33 -22.32
CA CYS A 273 -2.03 1.79 -22.33
C CYS A 273 -1.69 2.44 -21.00
N TYR A 274 -1.47 1.64 -19.94
CA TYR A 274 -1.18 2.18 -18.62
C TYR A 274 0.15 2.96 -18.61
N GLY A 275 0.07 4.25 -18.28
CA GLY A 275 1.23 5.16 -18.28
C GLY A 275 1.57 5.75 -19.65
N SER A 276 0.81 5.42 -20.70
CA SER A 276 0.92 6.12 -21.99
C SER A 276 0.21 7.47 -21.92
N GLY A 277 0.91 8.53 -22.24
CA GLY A 277 0.35 9.90 -22.29
C GLY A 277 -0.52 10.17 -23.51
N THR A 278 -0.63 9.22 -24.46
CA THR A 278 -1.36 9.36 -25.73
C THR A 278 -2.25 8.15 -25.99
N PRO A 279 -3.43 8.35 -26.61
CA PRO A 279 -4.23 7.24 -27.07
C PRO A 279 -3.52 6.48 -28.20
N HIS A 280 -3.63 5.16 -28.20
CA HIS A 280 -3.08 4.28 -29.24
C HIS A 280 -4.20 3.63 -30.03
N SER A 281 -3.97 3.45 -31.35
CA SER A 281 -4.92 2.70 -32.19
C SER A 281 -4.78 1.19 -31.96
N ASP A 282 -5.86 0.45 -32.29
CA ASP A 282 -5.85 -1.02 -32.16
C ASP A 282 -4.77 -1.66 -33.04
N GLU A 283 -4.49 -1.09 -34.21
CA GLU A 283 -3.41 -1.54 -35.10
C GLU A 283 -2.04 -1.38 -34.42
N GLU A 284 -1.82 -0.26 -33.74
CA GLU A 284 -0.57 -0.02 -33.00
C GLU A 284 -0.42 -0.98 -31.83
N LEU A 285 -1.47 -1.19 -31.03
CA LEU A 285 -1.46 -2.14 -29.92
C LEU A 285 -1.19 -3.57 -30.41
N ASN A 286 -1.87 -4.00 -31.48
CA ASN A 286 -1.71 -5.33 -32.08
C ASN A 286 -0.30 -5.51 -32.69
N LYS A 287 0.29 -4.44 -33.25
CA LYS A 287 1.70 -4.47 -33.70
C LYS A 287 2.64 -4.79 -32.53
N PHE A 288 2.51 -4.11 -31.39
CA PHE A 288 3.37 -4.40 -30.23
C PHE A 288 3.09 -5.76 -29.62
N LEU A 289 1.83 -6.23 -29.59
CA LEU A 289 1.48 -7.60 -29.19
C LEU A 289 2.20 -8.63 -30.08
N LYS A 290 2.27 -8.39 -31.37
CA LYS A 290 2.99 -9.26 -32.31
C LYS A 290 4.50 -9.25 -32.05
N GLU A 291 5.08 -8.09 -31.78
CA GLU A 291 6.52 -7.95 -31.49
C GLU A 291 6.95 -8.71 -30.24
N VAL A 292 6.07 -8.81 -29.24
CA VAL A 292 6.32 -9.54 -27.99
C VAL A 292 5.76 -10.96 -27.97
N ASP A 293 5.35 -11.52 -29.13
CA ASP A 293 4.75 -12.86 -29.29
C ASP A 293 3.51 -13.08 -28.39
N MET A 294 2.62 -12.09 -28.31
CA MET A 294 1.40 -12.17 -27.52
C MET A 294 0.13 -12.03 -28.32
N LEU A 295 0.20 -11.66 -29.62
CA LEU A 295 -0.98 -11.37 -30.43
C LEU A 295 -1.93 -12.57 -30.52
N GLU A 296 -1.42 -13.74 -30.93
CA GLU A 296 -2.23 -14.95 -31.06
C GLU A 296 -2.90 -15.36 -29.73
N ALA A 297 -2.14 -15.33 -28.63
CA ALA A 297 -2.67 -15.66 -27.31
C ALA A 297 -3.76 -14.69 -26.86
N VAL A 298 -3.65 -13.42 -27.20
CA VAL A 298 -4.65 -12.38 -26.87
C VAL A 298 -5.88 -12.53 -27.75
N GLU A 299 -5.72 -12.75 -29.07
CA GLU A 299 -6.84 -12.97 -30.01
C GLU A 299 -7.68 -14.20 -29.65
N LEU A 300 -7.07 -15.32 -29.28
CA LEU A 300 -7.75 -16.55 -28.85
C LEU A 300 -8.60 -16.35 -27.59
N ASN A 301 -8.29 -15.36 -26.75
CA ASN A 301 -9.01 -15.09 -25.50
C ASN A 301 -10.00 -13.91 -25.61
N GLY A 302 -10.20 -13.32 -26.77
CA GLY A 302 -11.17 -12.23 -26.97
C GLY A 302 -10.54 -10.88 -27.34
N GLY A 303 -9.25 -10.86 -27.73
CA GLY A 303 -8.57 -9.68 -28.26
C GLY A 303 -8.16 -8.68 -27.18
N LEU A 304 -8.07 -7.41 -27.56
CA LEU A 304 -7.64 -6.33 -26.67
C LEU A 304 -8.56 -6.13 -25.45
N ASP A 305 -9.81 -6.54 -25.56
CA ASP A 305 -10.81 -6.38 -24.50
C ASP A 305 -10.86 -7.63 -23.55
N TYR A 306 -9.93 -8.57 -23.70
CA TYR A 306 -9.78 -9.71 -22.79
C TYR A 306 -9.41 -9.22 -21.39
N GLU A 307 -10.24 -9.59 -20.39
CA GLU A 307 -10.02 -9.28 -18.98
C GLU A 307 -8.90 -10.14 -18.39
N VAL A 308 -7.82 -9.50 -17.94
CA VAL A 308 -6.65 -10.17 -17.38
C VAL A 308 -6.82 -10.61 -15.93
N GLY A 309 -7.90 -10.16 -15.26
CA GLY A 309 -8.23 -10.44 -13.87
C GLY A 309 -7.39 -9.66 -12.85
N PRO A 310 -7.75 -9.76 -11.55
CA PRO A 310 -7.06 -9.05 -10.48
C PRO A 310 -5.56 -9.32 -10.48
N GLY A 311 -4.74 -8.25 -10.51
CA GLY A 311 -3.29 -8.38 -10.59
C GLY A 311 -2.77 -9.12 -11.83
N ALA A 312 -3.56 -9.18 -12.90
CA ALA A 312 -3.32 -9.97 -14.12
C ALA A 312 -3.15 -11.47 -13.83
N SER A 313 -3.96 -12.01 -12.92
CA SER A 313 -3.88 -13.41 -12.45
C SER A 313 -4.18 -14.45 -13.52
N LYS A 314 -4.91 -14.09 -14.59
CA LYS A 314 -5.21 -14.99 -15.70
C LYS A 314 -4.04 -15.16 -16.68
N LEU A 315 -2.97 -14.39 -16.53
CA LEU A 315 -1.77 -14.45 -17.35
C LEU A 315 -0.66 -15.25 -16.66
N SER A 316 0.11 -16.02 -17.42
CA SER A 316 1.35 -16.61 -16.89
C SER A 316 2.40 -15.54 -16.59
N GLY A 317 3.44 -15.87 -15.79
CA GLY A 317 4.54 -14.95 -15.49
C GLY A 317 5.23 -14.40 -16.76
N GLY A 318 5.51 -15.28 -17.71
CA GLY A 318 6.11 -14.88 -19.00
C GLY A 318 5.19 -14.00 -19.85
N GLN A 319 3.87 -14.29 -19.87
CA GLN A 319 2.89 -13.46 -20.57
C GLN A 319 2.80 -12.07 -19.97
N ARG A 320 2.74 -11.96 -18.63
CA ARG A 320 2.75 -10.66 -17.95
C ARG A 320 4.00 -9.86 -18.28
N GLN A 321 5.16 -10.52 -18.30
CA GLN A 321 6.42 -9.87 -18.59
C GLN A 321 6.48 -9.36 -20.03
N ARG A 322 6.04 -10.17 -21.03
CA ARG A 322 5.92 -9.76 -22.42
C ARG A 322 4.99 -8.56 -22.61
N LEU A 323 3.82 -8.56 -21.96
CA LEU A 323 2.90 -7.40 -21.98
C LEU A 323 3.52 -6.17 -21.32
N ALA A 324 4.26 -6.33 -20.21
CA ALA A 324 4.93 -5.23 -19.55
C ALA A 324 6.04 -4.61 -20.42
N VAL A 325 6.76 -5.43 -21.19
CA VAL A 325 7.71 -4.94 -22.21
C VAL A 325 6.97 -4.15 -23.29
N ALA A 326 5.86 -4.68 -23.83
CA ALA A 326 5.05 -3.96 -24.82
C ALA A 326 4.58 -2.60 -24.29
N ARG A 327 4.08 -2.54 -23.05
CA ARG A 327 3.70 -1.30 -22.35
C ARG A 327 4.86 -0.33 -22.25
N MET A 328 6.03 -0.80 -21.82
CA MET A 328 7.24 0.02 -21.71
C MET A 328 7.65 0.64 -23.06
N LEU A 329 7.55 -0.13 -24.14
CA LEU A 329 7.88 0.33 -25.48
C LEU A 329 6.85 1.33 -26.02
N LEU A 330 5.56 1.07 -25.77
CA LEU A 330 4.44 1.96 -26.14
C LEU A 330 4.54 3.33 -25.46
N ALA A 331 5.00 3.39 -24.22
CA ALA A 331 5.20 4.65 -23.51
C ALA A 331 6.13 5.62 -24.22
N GLY A 332 7.02 5.12 -25.11
CA GLY A 332 7.81 5.92 -26.03
C GLY A 332 8.79 6.91 -25.39
N THR A 333 9.07 6.76 -24.09
CA THR A 333 9.89 7.66 -23.28
C THR A 333 11.33 7.76 -23.77
N LYS A 334 12.06 8.70 -23.23
CA LYS A 334 13.43 9.03 -23.68
C LYS A 334 14.50 8.21 -22.95
N MET A 335 14.16 7.67 -21.79
CA MET A 335 15.03 6.82 -20.99
C MET A 335 14.29 5.54 -20.61
N VAL A 336 14.99 4.41 -20.58
CA VAL A 336 14.44 3.09 -20.24
C VAL A 336 15.14 2.57 -19.00
N LEU A 337 14.37 2.19 -18.00
CA LEU A 337 14.83 1.49 -16.80
C LEU A 337 14.27 0.07 -16.83
N ALA A 338 15.12 -0.95 -16.80
CA ALA A 338 14.69 -2.33 -16.82
C ALA A 338 15.36 -3.11 -15.68
N ASP A 339 14.54 -3.67 -14.78
CA ASP A 339 15.01 -4.53 -13.71
C ASP A 339 14.72 -5.99 -14.08
N GLU A 340 15.76 -6.71 -14.50
CA GLU A 340 15.70 -8.13 -14.89
C GLU A 340 14.59 -8.42 -15.91
N ALA A 341 14.54 -7.65 -16.99
CA ALA A 341 13.48 -7.66 -18.02
C ALA A 341 13.13 -9.05 -18.61
N THR A 342 13.97 -10.05 -18.43
CA THR A 342 13.85 -11.37 -19.05
C THR A 342 13.80 -12.53 -18.08
N SER A 343 13.71 -12.26 -16.76
CA SER A 343 13.83 -13.29 -15.70
C SER A 343 12.73 -14.38 -15.71
N ALA A 344 11.54 -14.07 -16.22
CA ALA A 344 10.41 -15.01 -16.30
C ALA A 344 10.27 -15.66 -17.71
N LEU A 345 11.23 -15.45 -18.60
CA LEU A 345 11.21 -15.95 -19.96
C LEU A 345 12.20 -17.10 -20.14
N ASP A 346 11.93 -17.97 -21.09
CA ASP A 346 12.88 -18.95 -21.57
C ASP A 346 14.07 -18.30 -22.28
N TYR A 347 15.13 -19.05 -22.50
CA TYR A 347 16.38 -18.53 -23.07
C TYR A 347 16.18 -17.83 -24.43
N GLU A 348 15.38 -18.45 -25.31
CA GLU A 348 15.10 -17.91 -26.64
C GLU A 348 14.25 -16.65 -26.59
N GLY A 349 13.21 -16.65 -25.74
CA GLY A 349 12.37 -15.48 -25.49
C GLY A 349 13.15 -14.33 -24.87
N SER A 350 14.08 -14.64 -23.96
CA SER A 350 14.97 -13.65 -23.34
C SER A 350 15.82 -12.90 -24.36
N GLY A 351 16.43 -13.62 -25.28
CA GLY A 351 17.23 -13.02 -26.35
C GLY A 351 16.41 -12.15 -27.30
N ARG A 352 15.20 -12.63 -27.68
CA ARG A 352 14.29 -11.87 -28.56
C ARG A 352 13.80 -10.58 -27.89
N ILE A 353 13.43 -10.62 -26.63
CA ILE A 353 12.97 -9.44 -25.87
C ILE A 353 14.13 -8.45 -25.67
N ALA A 354 15.34 -8.90 -25.35
CA ALA A 354 16.51 -8.03 -25.24
C ALA A 354 16.80 -7.30 -26.57
N ALA A 355 16.82 -8.03 -27.69
CA ALA A 355 16.99 -7.45 -29.02
C ALA A 355 15.87 -6.46 -29.40
N LEU A 356 14.64 -6.74 -28.98
CA LEU A 356 13.50 -5.85 -29.17
C LEU A 356 13.68 -4.53 -28.41
N ILE A 357 14.05 -4.61 -27.13
CA ILE A 357 14.35 -3.43 -26.30
C ILE A 357 15.48 -2.62 -26.94
N ASP A 358 16.57 -3.26 -27.37
CA ASP A 358 17.69 -2.60 -27.99
C ASP A 358 17.31 -1.89 -29.31
N ARG A 359 16.47 -2.49 -30.14
CA ARG A 359 15.97 -1.89 -31.37
C ARG A 359 15.09 -0.66 -31.14
N TYR A 360 14.11 -0.74 -30.19
CA TYR A 360 13.17 0.36 -29.93
C TYR A 360 13.75 1.48 -29.06
N ALA A 361 14.75 1.15 -28.25
CA ALA A 361 15.45 2.11 -27.43
C ALA A 361 16.80 2.56 -28.03
N ALA A 362 17.05 2.29 -29.32
CA ALA A 362 18.25 2.76 -30.01
C ALA A 362 18.35 4.29 -29.92
N GLY A 363 19.52 4.79 -29.50
CA GLY A 363 19.76 6.22 -29.28
C GLY A 363 19.11 6.82 -28.02
N LYS A 364 18.41 6.03 -27.25
CA LYS A 364 17.88 6.41 -25.92
C LYS A 364 18.80 5.90 -24.81
N THR A 365 18.78 6.57 -23.68
CA THR A 365 19.47 6.08 -22.47
C THR A 365 18.77 4.82 -21.95
N ARG A 366 19.52 3.74 -21.77
CA ARG A 366 19.01 2.45 -21.25
C ARG A 366 19.80 2.07 -20.03
N ILE A 367 19.13 1.93 -18.90
CA ILE A 367 19.71 1.43 -17.64
C ILE A 367 19.09 0.07 -17.37
N ILE A 368 19.90 -0.98 -17.50
CA ILE A 368 19.44 -2.37 -17.45
C ILE A 368 20.12 -3.08 -16.28
N VAL A 369 19.32 -3.58 -15.34
CA VAL A 369 19.80 -4.54 -14.35
C VAL A 369 19.72 -5.93 -14.96
N ALA A 370 20.84 -6.63 -15.04
CA ALA A 370 20.91 -7.96 -15.60
C ALA A 370 21.42 -8.98 -14.58
N HIS A 371 20.80 -10.16 -14.61
CA HIS A 371 21.28 -11.34 -13.92
C HIS A 371 22.14 -12.19 -14.86
N ASP A 372 21.77 -12.31 -16.14
CA ASP A 372 22.56 -12.98 -17.18
C ASP A 372 23.47 -11.97 -17.89
N LEU A 373 24.77 -12.12 -17.70
CA LEU A 373 25.77 -11.23 -18.28
C LEU A 373 25.80 -11.30 -19.80
N SER A 374 25.34 -12.40 -20.42
CA SER A 374 25.34 -12.52 -21.89
C SER A 374 24.44 -11.47 -22.57
N THR A 375 23.45 -10.95 -21.87
CA THR A 375 22.51 -9.95 -22.40
C THR A 375 23.02 -8.51 -22.34
N VAL A 376 24.15 -8.30 -21.67
CA VAL A 376 24.69 -6.94 -21.43
C VAL A 376 26.18 -6.78 -21.78
N GLN A 377 26.78 -7.78 -22.44
CA GLN A 377 28.18 -7.71 -22.88
C GLN A 377 28.41 -6.58 -23.89
N ASP A 378 27.40 -6.21 -24.66
CA ASP A 378 27.38 -5.12 -25.63
C ASP A 378 27.05 -3.75 -25.03
N ALA A 379 26.90 -3.65 -23.68
CA ALA A 379 26.67 -2.38 -23.02
C ALA A 379 27.88 -1.46 -23.12
N ASP A 380 27.63 -0.16 -23.37
CA ASP A 380 28.69 0.86 -23.43
C ASP A 380 29.43 0.97 -22.10
N THR A 381 28.73 0.74 -20.99
CA THR A 381 29.29 0.74 -19.64
C THR A 381 28.59 -0.26 -18.79
N ILE A 382 29.33 -1.04 -18.01
CA ILE A 382 28.85 -2.00 -17.04
C ILE A 382 29.30 -1.57 -15.66
N LEU A 383 28.37 -1.44 -14.71
CA LEU A 383 28.63 -1.20 -13.31
C LEU A 383 28.56 -2.52 -12.54
N VAL A 384 29.64 -2.91 -11.91
CA VAL A 384 29.70 -4.09 -11.04
C VAL A 384 29.46 -3.68 -9.60
N LEU A 385 28.38 -4.20 -9.01
CA LEU A 385 27.97 -3.89 -7.65
C LEU A 385 28.13 -5.13 -6.75
N ASN A 386 28.79 -4.98 -5.62
CA ASN A 386 28.86 -6.02 -4.59
C ASN A 386 28.67 -5.43 -3.20
N LYS A 387 27.72 -5.99 -2.43
CA LYS A 387 27.36 -5.54 -1.05
C LYS A 387 27.22 -4.02 -0.94
N GLY A 388 26.51 -3.42 -1.89
CA GLY A 388 26.23 -1.98 -1.92
C GLY A 388 27.41 -1.08 -2.31
N ARG A 389 28.51 -1.62 -2.83
CA ARG A 389 29.69 -0.86 -3.27
C ARG A 389 29.99 -1.10 -4.74
N VAL A 390 30.52 -0.09 -5.39
CA VAL A 390 31.01 -0.20 -6.75
C VAL A 390 32.36 -0.91 -6.74
N MET A 391 32.44 -2.06 -7.41
CA MET A 391 33.67 -2.86 -7.53
C MET A 391 34.39 -2.56 -8.85
N GLY A 392 33.68 -2.12 -9.87
CA GLY A 392 34.21 -1.74 -11.15
C GLY A 392 33.15 -1.06 -12.00
N CYS A 393 33.61 -0.19 -12.92
CA CYS A 393 32.76 0.48 -13.88
C CYS A 393 33.55 0.68 -15.17
N GLY A 394 33.09 0.14 -16.30
CA GLY A 394 33.78 0.20 -17.59
C GLY A 394 33.14 -0.71 -18.63
N SER A 395 33.77 -0.89 -19.76
CA SER A 395 33.35 -1.82 -20.81
C SER A 395 33.53 -3.29 -20.39
N HIS A 396 32.92 -4.21 -21.13
CA HIS A 396 33.07 -5.65 -20.93
C HIS A 396 34.56 -6.06 -20.92
N GLU A 397 35.32 -5.63 -21.90
CA GLU A 397 36.73 -5.98 -22.04
C GLU A 397 37.60 -5.39 -20.92
N GLU A 398 37.36 -4.15 -20.52
CA GLU A 398 38.05 -3.54 -19.38
C GLU A 398 37.80 -4.31 -18.09
N LEU A 399 36.54 -4.59 -17.78
CA LEU A 399 36.15 -5.28 -16.54
C LEU A 399 36.64 -6.72 -16.51
N LYS A 400 36.67 -7.41 -17.65
CA LYS A 400 37.21 -8.76 -17.75
C LYS A 400 38.69 -8.79 -17.38
N ASN A 401 39.44 -7.74 -17.67
CA ASN A 401 40.86 -7.64 -17.39
C ASN A 401 41.15 -7.14 -15.97
N CYS A 402 40.37 -6.17 -15.42
CA CYS A 402 40.71 -5.48 -14.19
C CYS A 402 39.82 -5.83 -12.96
N CYS A 403 38.60 -6.40 -13.15
CA CYS A 403 37.67 -6.63 -12.07
C CYS A 403 37.51 -8.12 -11.75
N SER A 404 37.96 -8.55 -10.57
CA SER A 404 37.85 -9.95 -10.09
C SER A 404 36.41 -10.39 -9.89
N GLU A 405 35.56 -9.51 -9.36
CA GLU A 405 34.12 -9.76 -9.16
C GLU A 405 33.41 -9.98 -10.49
N TYR A 406 33.74 -9.19 -11.53
CA TYR A 406 33.15 -9.38 -12.83
C TYR A 406 33.52 -10.73 -13.45
N ARG A 407 34.80 -11.15 -13.33
CA ARG A 407 35.24 -12.48 -13.78
C ARG A 407 34.53 -13.61 -13.04
N SER A 408 34.34 -13.46 -11.71
CA SER A 408 33.61 -14.43 -10.91
C SER A 408 32.15 -14.57 -11.36
N LEU A 409 31.47 -13.46 -11.68
CA LEU A 409 30.12 -13.47 -12.22
C LEU A 409 30.05 -14.14 -13.60
N LEU A 410 31.04 -13.91 -14.47
CA LEU A 410 31.12 -14.57 -15.79
C LEU A 410 31.26 -16.08 -15.65
N SER A 411 32.19 -16.56 -14.83
CA SER A 411 32.41 -17.99 -14.61
C SER A 411 31.20 -18.69 -13.97
N ALA A 412 30.48 -18.02 -13.07
CA ALA A 412 29.25 -18.53 -12.48
C ALA A 412 28.12 -18.67 -13.52
N GLY A 413 28.01 -17.72 -14.46
CA GLY A 413 27.03 -17.76 -15.55
C GLY A 413 27.32 -18.85 -16.58
N GLU A 414 28.57 -19.15 -16.87
CA GLU A 414 28.98 -20.20 -17.79
C GLU A 414 28.75 -21.60 -17.18
N GLY A 415 28.98 -21.78 -15.88
CA GLY A 415 28.73 -23.02 -15.17
C GLY A 415 27.23 -23.38 -15.01
N ALA A 416 26.34 -22.41 -15.04
CA ALA A 416 24.89 -22.64 -15.00
C ALA A 416 24.29 -23.05 -16.35
N LYS A 417 25.05 -22.99 -17.44
CA LYS A 417 24.64 -23.34 -18.83
C LYS A 417 25.06 -24.76 -19.23
N GLN A 418 25.79 -25.48 -18.37
CA GLN A 418 26.11 -26.91 -18.52
C GLN A 418 25.17 -27.75 -17.64
#